data_23012e8e6972226eee73231611e2b98c
#
_entry.id   23012e8e6972226eee73231611e2b98c
#
_cell.length_a   1.000
_cell.length_b   1.000
_cell.length_c   1.000
_cell.angle_alpha   90.00
_cell.angle_beta   90.00
_cell.angle_gamma   90.00
#
_symmetry.space_group_name_H-M   'P 1'
#
loop_
_entity.id
_entity.type
_entity.pdbx_description
1 polymer ?
#
loop_
_entity_poly.entity_id
_entity_poly.type
_entity_poly.pdbx_seq_one_letter_code
_entity_poly.pdbx_strand_id
1 'polypeptide(L)'
;MIIAVANQKGGVGKTTLAVHLAAWLARRDRRVVLVDGDAQGNATSWLLDGDTSDPGMFRLLVVEEPLKAVLRIVNNERWSKIGLIPGNDRTGEAMVFLSAARKPFNTVAKAIRPLDQVANYVLLDMPPSKSAGFQELLFATDWVVVPTQLERLSLEGVSFMAQTCQELRRRWGRGPRLLAIVPNMVRKTVEHREQFEALVETYGAIVWPPIPLSVRVAEACSFGTVIFDHAPRDIVTKAMRQVAQRLTRACEEKEEK
;
A
#
# COMPACT_ATOMS: atom_id res chain seq x y z
N MET A 1 -6.28 2.92 11.91
CA MET A 1 -4.87 2.51 11.64
C MET A 1 -4.52 2.76 10.17
N ILE A 2 -3.40 3.44 9.88
CA ILE A 2 -2.98 3.81 8.52
C ILE A 2 -1.73 3.03 8.14
N ILE A 3 -1.79 2.27 7.04
CA ILE A 3 -0.76 1.32 6.61
C ILE A 3 -0.33 1.66 5.18
N ALA A 4 0.95 1.98 4.97
CA ALA A 4 1.52 2.11 3.64
C ALA A 4 1.90 0.74 3.05
N VAL A 5 1.60 0.54 1.78
CA VAL A 5 2.21 -0.51 0.96
C VAL A 5 3.27 0.15 0.09
N ALA A 6 4.53 0.05 0.50
CA ALA A 6 5.60 0.90 0.01
C ALA A 6 6.87 0.14 -0.35
N ASN A 7 7.47 0.51 -1.47
CA ASN A 7 8.84 0.19 -1.85
C ASN A 7 9.28 1.20 -2.91
N GLN A 8 10.55 1.63 -2.86
CA GLN A 8 11.12 2.54 -3.86
C GLN A 8 11.20 1.93 -5.27
N LYS A 9 11.26 0.59 -5.37
CA LYS A 9 11.35 -0.13 -6.64
C LYS A 9 9.97 -0.23 -7.31
N GLY A 10 9.94 0.05 -8.62
CA GLY A 10 8.76 -0.19 -9.45
C GLY A 10 8.54 -1.69 -9.69
N GLY A 11 7.31 -2.09 -10.00
CA GLY A 11 7.00 -3.45 -10.44
C GLY A 11 7.03 -4.54 -9.35
N VAL A 12 7.24 -4.20 -8.07
CA VAL A 12 7.28 -5.19 -6.97
C VAL A 12 5.90 -5.64 -6.50
N GLY A 13 4.82 -5.08 -7.05
CA GLY A 13 3.44 -5.44 -6.74
C GLY A 13 2.82 -4.66 -5.57
N LYS A 14 3.19 -3.40 -5.35
CA LYS A 14 2.60 -2.52 -4.32
C LYS A 14 1.09 -2.40 -4.48
N THR A 15 0.64 -1.88 -5.61
CA THR A 15 -0.79 -1.72 -5.94
C THR A 15 -1.54 -3.04 -5.84
N THR A 16 -0.98 -4.11 -6.43
CA THR A 16 -1.56 -5.45 -6.36
C THR A 16 -1.80 -5.88 -4.92
N LEU A 17 -0.80 -5.73 -4.06
CA LEU A 17 -0.92 -6.10 -2.66
C LEU A 17 -1.92 -5.21 -1.93
N ALA A 18 -1.88 -3.88 -2.14
CA ALA A 18 -2.78 -2.92 -1.51
C ALA A 18 -4.26 -3.22 -1.83
N VAL A 19 -4.59 -3.45 -3.11
CA VAL A 19 -5.95 -3.79 -3.56
C VAL A 19 -6.42 -5.12 -2.97
N HIS A 20 -5.57 -6.15 -2.96
CA HIS A 20 -5.93 -7.45 -2.39
C HIS A 20 -6.15 -7.39 -0.87
N LEU A 21 -5.32 -6.64 -0.15
CA LEU A 21 -5.48 -6.43 1.29
C LEU A 21 -6.75 -5.64 1.60
N ALA A 22 -7.06 -4.59 0.82
CA ALA A 22 -8.30 -3.82 0.95
C ALA A 22 -9.53 -4.70 0.75
N ALA A 23 -9.55 -5.49 -0.33
CA ALA A 23 -10.63 -6.43 -0.62
C ALA A 23 -10.80 -7.51 0.47
N TRP A 24 -9.69 -8.03 0.98
CA TRP A 24 -9.71 -9.00 2.08
C TRP A 24 -10.34 -8.46 3.35
N LEU A 25 -9.95 -7.26 3.76
CA LEU A 25 -10.45 -6.61 4.97
C LEU A 25 -11.93 -6.20 4.83
N ALA A 26 -12.32 -5.64 3.68
CA ALA A 26 -13.69 -5.23 3.42
C ALA A 26 -14.68 -6.39 3.46
N ARG A 27 -14.29 -7.59 3.00
CA ARG A 27 -15.08 -8.82 3.07
C ARG A 27 -15.29 -9.38 4.49
N ARG A 28 -14.63 -8.79 5.47
CA ARG A 28 -14.76 -9.12 6.90
C ARG A 28 -15.46 -8.03 7.69
N ASP A 29 -16.33 -7.29 7.01
CA ASP A 29 -17.11 -6.19 7.56
C ASP A 29 -16.24 -5.09 8.21
N ARG A 30 -14.97 -4.98 7.78
CA ARG A 30 -14.10 -3.88 8.19
C ARG A 30 -14.30 -2.69 7.25
N ARG A 31 -14.47 -1.50 7.81
CA ARG A 31 -14.47 -0.25 7.02
C ARG A 31 -13.05 0.01 6.55
N VAL A 32 -12.85 0.01 5.23
CA VAL A 32 -11.53 0.16 4.60
C VAL A 32 -11.56 1.35 3.68
N VAL A 33 -10.52 2.17 3.74
CA VAL A 33 -10.24 3.20 2.75
C VAL A 33 -8.90 2.88 2.09
N LEU A 34 -8.89 2.83 0.75
CA LEU A 34 -7.69 2.79 -0.05
C LEU A 34 -7.38 4.21 -0.54
N VAL A 35 -6.17 4.68 -0.32
CA VAL A 35 -5.67 5.96 -0.82
C VAL A 35 -4.66 5.66 -1.92
N ASP A 36 -4.94 6.11 -3.14
CA ASP A 36 -4.04 5.97 -4.27
C ASP A 36 -3.06 7.15 -4.31
N GLY A 37 -1.87 6.93 -3.76
CA GLY A 37 -0.80 7.93 -3.72
C GLY A 37 0.13 7.93 -4.92
N ASP A 38 -0.10 7.05 -5.91
CA ASP A 38 0.71 6.97 -7.12
C ASP A 38 0.11 7.82 -8.26
N ALA A 39 0.94 8.60 -8.92
CA ALA A 39 0.56 9.38 -10.10
C ALA A 39 0.10 8.51 -11.30
N GLN A 40 0.43 7.22 -11.29
CA GLN A 40 -0.05 6.28 -12.31
C GLN A 40 -1.54 5.92 -12.11
N GLY A 41 -2.12 6.14 -10.94
CA GLY A 41 -3.53 5.89 -10.67
C GLY A 41 -3.95 4.42 -10.83
N ASN A 42 -3.02 3.48 -10.62
CA ASN A 42 -3.29 2.05 -10.89
C ASN A 42 -4.32 1.45 -9.93
N ALA A 43 -4.32 1.84 -8.66
CA ALA A 43 -5.33 1.38 -7.70
C ALA A 43 -6.71 1.97 -8.03
N THR A 44 -6.74 3.23 -8.44
CA THR A 44 -7.96 3.92 -8.90
C THR A 44 -8.54 3.25 -10.13
N SER A 45 -7.72 3.05 -11.17
CA SER A 45 -8.11 2.36 -12.41
C SER A 45 -8.67 0.96 -12.13
N TRP A 46 -8.04 0.23 -11.22
CA TRP A 46 -8.50 -1.12 -10.87
C TRP A 46 -9.86 -1.14 -10.19
N LEU A 47 -10.10 -0.21 -9.26
CA LEU A 47 -11.35 -0.16 -8.49
C LEU A 47 -12.50 0.51 -9.24
N LEU A 48 -12.21 1.40 -10.20
CA LEU A 48 -13.20 2.16 -10.97
C LEU A 48 -13.29 1.73 -12.44
N ASP A 49 -12.95 0.47 -12.74
CA ASP A 49 -13.07 -0.12 -14.09
C ASP A 49 -12.39 0.75 -15.18
N GLY A 50 -11.22 1.30 -14.90
CA GLY A 50 -10.43 2.13 -15.80
C GLY A 50 -10.65 3.64 -15.69
N ASP A 51 -11.66 4.10 -14.94
CA ASP A 51 -11.88 5.53 -14.75
C ASP A 51 -10.86 6.13 -13.75
N THR A 52 -10.00 6.99 -14.26
CA THR A 52 -9.02 7.77 -13.47
C THR A 52 -9.27 9.27 -13.60
N SER A 53 -10.44 9.69 -14.01
CA SER A 53 -10.76 11.10 -14.27
C SER A 53 -10.85 11.97 -13.00
N ASP A 54 -11.12 11.36 -11.82
CA ASP A 54 -11.22 12.09 -10.56
C ASP A 54 -9.83 12.32 -9.92
N PRO A 55 -9.35 13.57 -9.84
CA PRO A 55 -8.08 13.89 -9.22
C PRO A 55 -8.20 14.01 -7.69
N GLY A 56 -8.76 13.01 -7.00
CA GLY A 56 -9.10 13.06 -5.58
C GLY A 56 -7.95 13.49 -4.68
N MET A 57 -6.74 12.93 -4.85
CA MET A 57 -5.55 13.35 -4.09
C MET A 57 -5.18 14.81 -4.34
N PHE A 58 -5.28 15.31 -5.58
CA PHE A 58 -5.02 16.72 -5.89
C PHE A 58 -6.07 17.64 -5.23
N ARG A 59 -7.35 17.26 -5.33
CA ARG A 59 -8.44 18.01 -4.70
C ARG A 59 -8.27 18.09 -3.18
N LEU A 60 -7.87 16.96 -2.56
CA LEU A 60 -7.61 16.90 -1.13
C LEU A 60 -6.43 17.76 -0.70
N LEU A 61 -5.31 17.71 -1.42
CA LEU A 61 -4.03 18.28 -0.97
C LEU A 61 -3.78 19.71 -1.44
N VAL A 62 -4.30 20.10 -2.61
CA VAL A 62 -4.07 21.40 -3.24
C VAL A 62 -5.29 22.29 -3.15
N VAL A 63 -6.46 21.76 -3.48
CA VAL A 63 -7.73 22.51 -3.37
C VAL A 63 -8.23 22.55 -1.93
N GLU A 64 -7.71 21.67 -1.08
CA GLU A 64 -8.06 21.53 0.35
C GLU A 64 -9.56 21.21 0.54
N GLU A 65 -10.13 20.45 -0.42
CA GLU A 65 -11.51 19.99 -0.31
C GLU A 65 -11.69 19.03 0.89
N PRO A 66 -12.83 19.07 1.57
CA PRO A 66 -13.08 18.19 2.70
C PRO A 66 -13.10 16.71 2.27
N LEU A 67 -12.61 15.83 3.12
CA LEU A 67 -12.51 14.37 2.86
C LEU A 67 -13.80 13.77 2.31
N LYS A 68 -14.97 14.17 2.84
CA LYS A 68 -16.27 13.67 2.38
C LYS A 68 -16.61 14.01 0.94
N ALA A 69 -15.98 15.05 0.38
CA ALA A 69 -16.19 15.46 -1.00
C ALA A 69 -15.28 14.70 -1.97
N VAL A 70 -14.15 14.20 -1.50
CA VAL A 70 -13.17 13.47 -2.32
C VAL A 70 -13.24 11.94 -2.13
N LEU A 71 -13.78 11.49 -0.99
CA LEU A 71 -13.93 10.05 -0.71
C LEU A 71 -15.04 9.44 -1.61
N ARG A 72 -14.65 8.47 -2.41
CA ARG A 72 -15.55 7.65 -3.23
C ARG A 72 -15.86 6.35 -2.49
N ILE A 73 -17.11 5.92 -2.51
CA ILE A 73 -17.46 4.58 -2.04
C ILE A 73 -17.61 3.68 -3.26
N VAL A 74 -16.68 2.77 -3.42
CA VAL A 74 -16.74 1.74 -4.43
C VAL A 74 -17.61 0.62 -3.88
N ASN A 75 -18.81 0.51 -4.43
CA ASN A 75 -19.81 -0.47 -3.98
C ASN A 75 -20.51 -1.08 -5.19
N ASN A 76 -19.92 -2.14 -5.71
CA ASN A 76 -20.49 -2.95 -6.78
C ASN A 76 -20.41 -4.43 -6.39
N GLU A 77 -20.87 -5.32 -7.26
CA GLU A 77 -20.86 -6.76 -7.03
C GLU A 77 -19.45 -7.34 -6.74
N ARG A 78 -18.38 -6.67 -7.23
CA ARG A 78 -17.00 -7.11 -7.08
C ARG A 78 -16.35 -6.58 -5.80
N TRP A 79 -16.74 -5.36 -5.39
CA TRP A 79 -16.08 -4.64 -4.30
C TRP A 79 -17.05 -4.37 -3.16
N SER A 80 -16.77 -4.98 -2.02
CA SER A 80 -17.60 -4.80 -0.81
C SER A 80 -17.23 -3.49 -0.11
N LYS A 81 -17.88 -2.39 -0.48
CA LYS A 81 -17.84 -1.11 0.26
C LYS A 81 -16.42 -0.63 0.63
N ILE A 82 -15.54 -0.56 -0.36
CA ILE A 82 -14.22 0.04 -0.18
C ILE A 82 -14.35 1.55 -0.41
N GLY A 83 -13.90 2.35 0.57
CA GLY A 83 -13.66 3.77 0.35
C GLY A 83 -12.40 3.97 -0.48
N LEU A 84 -12.41 4.90 -1.41
CA LEU A 84 -11.27 5.24 -2.27
C LEU A 84 -11.04 6.76 -2.24
N ILE A 85 -9.79 7.17 -1.97
CA ILE A 85 -9.30 8.49 -2.38
C ILE A 85 -8.58 8.29 -3.71
N PRO A 86 -9.16 8.74 -4.83
CA PRO A 86 -8.59 8.50 -6.15
C PRO A 86 -7.26 9.21 -6.36
N GLY A 87 -6.35 8.54 -7.08
CA GLY A 87 -5.10 9.10 -7.59
C GLY A 87 -5.04 9.04 -9.11
N ASN A 88 -4.33 9.98 -9.71
CA ASN A 88 -4.01 10.04 -11.13
C ASN A 88 -2.76 10.90 -11.34
N ASP A 89 -2.42 11.27 -12.59
CA ASP A 89 -1.27 12.12 -12.93
C ASP A 89 -1.18 13.40 -12.08
N ARG A 90 -2.32 14.01 -11.74
CA ARG A 90 -2.36 15.19 -10.87
C ARG A 90 -1.95 14.92 -9.42
N THR A 91 -1.86 13.67 -8.99
CA THR A 91 -1.27 13.32 -7.68
C THR A 91 0.21 13.72 -7.64
N GLY A 92 0.94 13.50 -8.74
CA GLY A 92 2.32 13.96 -8.87
C GLY A 92 2.43 15.49 -8.86
N GLU A 93 1.52 16.19 -9.56
CA GLU A 93 1.45 17.66 -9.54
C GLU A 93 1.20 18.19 -8.13
N ALA A 94 0.32 17.54 -7.34
CA ALA A 94 0.07 17.92 -5.96
C ALA A 94 1.34 17.88 -5.11
N MET A 95 2.18 16.83 -5.24
CA MET A 95 3.44 16.73 -4.49
C MET A 95 4.44 17.82 -4.90
N VAL A 96 4.53 18.13 -6.19
CA VAL A 96 5.37 19.22 -6.70
C VAL A 96 4.87 20.57 -6.15
N PHE A 97 3.55 20.81 -6.19
CA PHE A 97 2.94 22.02 -5.66
C PHE A 97 3.22 22.21 -4.17
N LEU A 98 3.03 21.20 -3.33
CA LEU A 98 3.31 21.28 -1.89
C LEU A 98 4.76 21.67 -1.62
N SER A 99 5.70 21.09 -2.35
CA SER A 99 7.12 21.39 -2.24
C SER A 99 7.43 22.83 -2.70
N ALA A 100 6.92 23.25 -3.86
CA ALA A 100 7.14 24.58 -4.41
C ALA A 100 6.51 25.69 -3.55
N ALA A 101 5.32 25.44 -3.00
CA ALA A 101 4.61 26.34 -2.09
C ALA A 101 5.19 26.34 -0.67
N ARG A 102 6.26 25.57 -0.41
CA ARG A 102 6.88 25.40 0.92
C ARG A 102 5.87 25.07 2.02
N LYS A 103 4.87 24.23 1.67
CA LYS A 103 3.89 23.77 2.66
C LYS A 103 4.61 22.98 3.76
N PRO A 104 4.09 22.99 5.01
CA PRO A 104 4.65 22.19 6.10
C PRO A 104 4.73 20.70 5.77
N PHE A 105 5.80 20.02 6.16
CA PHE A 105 6.04 18.59 5.90
C PHE A 105 4.88 17.67 6.35
N ASN A 106 4.10 18.09 7.33
CA ASN A 106 2.96 17.34 7.82
C ASN A 106 1.62 17.65 7.10
N THR A 107 1.64 18.38 5.98
CA THR A 107 0.43 18.75 5.23
C THR A 107 -0.32 17.52 4.76
N VAL A 108 0.36 16.56 4.14
CA VAL A 108 -0.23 15.30 3.70
C VAL A 108 -0.79 14.52 4.88
N ALA A 109 -0.07 14.45 6.00
CA ALA A 109 -0.54 13.76 7.19
C ALA A 109 -1.80 14.40 7.78
N LYS A 110 -1.91 15.73 7.80
CA LYS A 110 -3.12 16.43 8.26
C LYS A 110 -4.33 16.12 7.37
N ALA A 111 -4.13 15.94 6.08
CA ALA A 111 -5.20 15.62 5.13
C ALA A 111 -5.66 14.16 5.23
N ILE A 112 -4.74 13.21 5.41
CA ILE A 112 -5.03 11.76 5.38
C ILE A 112 -5.44 11.21 6.75
N ARG A 113 -4.82 11.65 7.84
CA ARG A 113 -5.06 11.07 9.17
C ARG A 113 -6.51 11.11 9.65
N PRO A 114 -7.34 12.10 9.31
CA PRO A 114 -8.76 12.06 9.68
C PRO A 114 -9.53 10.85 9.12
N LEU A 115 -9.03 10.17 8.09
CA LEU A 115 -9.59 8.89 7.61
C LEU A 115 -9.61 7.80 8.69
N ASP A 116 -8.68 7.84 9.64
CA ASP A 116 -8.60 6.89 10.76
C ASP A 116 -9.83 6.92 11.69
N GLN A 117 -10.59 8.03 11.66
CA GLN A 117 -11.84 8.19 12.43
C GLN A 117 -13.04 7.53 11.72
N VAL A 118 -12.98 7.38 10.40
CA VAL A 118 -14.10 6.87 9.59
C VAL A 118 -13.90 5.44 9.09
N ALA A 119 -12.66 4.93 9.13
CA ALA A 119 -12.29 3.58 8.69
C ALA A 119 -11.51 2.83 9.78
N ASN A 120 -11.69 1.51 9.84
CA ASN A 120 -10.85 0.64 10.67
C ASN A 120 -9.42 0.57 10.11
N TYR A 121 -9.32 0.50 8.78
CA TYR A 121 -8.03 0.42 8.08
C TYR A 121 -7.99 1.43 6.94
N VAL A 122 -6.91 2.18 6.88
CA VAL A 122 -6.56 3.02 5.73
C VAL A 122 -5.32 2.40 5.10
N LEU A 123 -5.43 1.96 3.86
CA LEU A 123 -4.31 1.44 3.09
C LEU A 123 -3.84 2.54 2.12
N LEU A 124 -2.55 2.82 2.11
CA LEU A 124 -1.94 3.81 1.22
C LEU A 124 -1.09 3.09 0.19
N ASP A 125 -1.53 3.08 -1.07
CA ASP A 125 -0.72 2.61 -2.19
C ASP A 125 0.31 3.69 -2.55
N MET A 126 1.60 3.35 -2.45
CA MET A 126 2.69 4.30 -2.53
C MET A 126 3.36 4.30 -3.91
N PRO A 127 3.78 5.48 -4.41
CA PRO A 127 4.55 5.55 -5.66
C PRO A 127 5.93 4.90 -5.53
N PRO A 128 6.54 4.44 -6.62
CA PRO A 128 7.93 3.98 -6.64
C PRO A 128 8.90 5.18 -6.65
N SER A 129 9.17 5.77 -5.48
CA SER A 129 9.92 7.03 -5.40
C SER A 129 10.80 7.10 -4.15
N LYS A 130 11.79 8.02 -4.19
CA LYS A 130 12.60 8.47 -3.04
C LYS A 130 12.40 9.96 -2.76
N SER A 131 11.43 10.60 -3.42
CA SER A 131 11.20 12.05 -3.35
C SER A 131 10.76 12.52 -1.95
N ALA A 132 10.78 13.83 -1.73
CA ALA A 132 10.22 14.43 -0.53
C ALA A 132 8.73 14.12 -0.38
N GLY A 133 7.95 14.18 -1.48
CA GLY A 133 6.53 13.82 -1.48
C GLY A 133 6.27 12.37 -1.05
N PHE A 134 7.14 11.44 -1.44
CA PHE A 134 7.09 10.06 -0.92
C PHE A 134 7.26 10.02 0.60
N GLN A 135 8.21 10.79 1.15
CA GLN A 135 8.43 10.85 2.60
C GLN A 135 7.26 11.49 3.34
N GLU A 136 6.59 12.50 2.74
CA GLU A 136 5.40 13.12 3.31
C GLU A 136 4.21 12.15 3.34
N LEU A 137 3.97 11.41 2.26
CA LEU A 137 2.99 10.33 2.22
C LEU A 137 3.29 9.26 3.28
N LEU A 138 4.53 8.81 3.36
CA LEU A 138 4.97 7.81 4.32
C LEU A 138 4.81 8.30 5.77
N PHE A 139 5.08 9.57 6.03
CA PHE A 139 4.91 10.20 7.35
C PHE A 139 3.44 10.23 7.81
N ALA A 140 2.50 10.20 6.88
CA ALA A 140 1.07 10.13 7.21
C ALA A 140 0.64 8.77 7.79
N THR A 141 1.48 7.75 7.72
CA THR A 141 1.14 6.36 8.08
C THR A 141 1.67 5.94 9.45
N ASP A 142 1.12 4.87 10.01
CA ASP A 142 1.56 4.26 11.27
C ASP A 142 2.49 3.08 11.01
N TRP A 143 2.20 2.33 9.94
CA TRP A 143 2.89 1.10 9.59
C TRP A 143 3.20 1.01 8.11
N VAL A 144 4.24 0.22 7.80
CA VAL A 144 4.65 -0.05 6.41
C VAL A 144 4.72 -1.54 6.16
N VAL A 145 4.08 -1.98 5.11
CA VAL A 145 4.24 -3.29 4.49
C VAL A 145 5.08 -3.11 3.23
N VAL A 146 6.19 -3.85 3.13
CA VAL A 146 7.15 -3.73 2.03
C VAL A 146 7.10 -4.97 1.15
N PRO A 147 6.34 -4.95 0.03
CA PRO A 147 6.49 -5.99 -0.98
C PRO A 147 7.84 -5.90 -1.66
N THR A 148 8.52 -7.03 -1.84
CA THR A 148 9.84 -7.07 -2.47
C THR A 148 10.02 -8.32 -3.32
N GLN A 149 10.72 -8.20 -4.45
CA GLN A 149 11.13 -9.36 -5.24
C GLN A 149 12.45 -9.89 -4.68
N LEU A 150 12.67 -11.20 -4.76
CA LEU A 150 13.89 -11.85 -4.24
C LEU A 150 15.02 -11.83 -5.29
N GLU A 151 15.45 -10.62 -5.66
CA GLU A 151 16.57 -10.39 -6.54
C GLU A 151 17.77 -9.83 -5.76
N ARG A 152 18.96 -9.85 -6.35
CA ARG A 152 20.21 -9.42 -5.71
C ARG A 152 20.14 -8.05 -5.00
N LEU A 153 19.36 -7.11 -5.51
CA LEU A 153 19.19 -5.76 -4.93
C LEU A 153 17.97 -5.64 -3.99
N SER A 154 17.34 -6.74 -3.62
CA SER A 154 16.12 -6.73 -2.81
C SER A 154 16.35 -6.20 -1.39
N LEU A 155 17.48 -6.59 -0.78
CA LEU A 155 17.88 -6.14 0.55
C LEU A 155 18.08 -4.62 0.61
N GLU A 156 18.60 -4.01 -0.47
CA GLU A 156 18.78 -2.55 -0.53
C GLU A 156 17.44 -1.81 -0.46
N GLY A 157 16.42 -2.29 -1.17
CA GLY A 157 15.08 -1.68 -1.15
C GLY A 157 14.43 -1.77 0.23
N VAL A 158 14.56 -2.91 0.90
CA VAL A 158 14.04 -3.09 2.27
C VAL A 158 14.83 -2.25 3.27
N SER A 159 16.17 -2.24 3.16
CA SER A 159 17.05 -1.42 4.00
C SER A 159 16.74 0.06 3.87
N PHE A 160 16.54 0.56 2.64
CA PHE A 160 16.12 1.94 2.40
C PHE A 160 14.81 2.27 3.11
N MET A 161 13.80 1.39 3.01
CA MET A 161 12.52 1.61 3.69
C MET A 161 12.67 1.64 5.21
N ALA A 162 13.46 0.72 5.78
CA ALA A 162 13.74 0.68 7.21
C ALA A 162 14.43 1.96 7.68
N GLN A 163 15.46 2.41 6.97
CA GLN A 163 16.20 3.64 7.26
C GLN A 163 15.29 4.87 7.16
N THR A 164 14.49 4.99 6.08
CA THR A 164 13.56 6.10 5.90
C THR A 164 12.56 6.19 7.05
N CYS A 165 11.97 5.07 7.46
CA CYS A 165 11.08 5.03 8.62
C CYS A 165 11.78 5.48 9.91
N GLN A 166 13.01 5.04 10.14
CA GLN A 166 13.81 5.41 11.31
C GLN A 166 14.15 6.90 11.30
N GLU A 167 14.56 7.46 10.16
CA GLU A 167 14.88 8.88 10.00
C GLU A 167 13.67 9.78 10.25
N LEU A 168 12.50 9.43 9.69
CA LEU A 168 11.27 10.17 9.93
C LEU A 168 10.93 10.19 11.42
N ARG A 169 11.03 9.07 12.10
CA ARG A 169 10.76 8.97 13.54
C ARG A 169 11.77 9.75 14.36
N ARG A 170 13.06 9.70 14.01
CA ARG A 170 14.12 10.46 14.70
C ARG A 170 13.91 11.96 14.53
N ARG A 171 13.56 12.42 13.31
CA ARG A 171 13.42 13.84 12.99
C ARG A 171 12.16 14.48 13.58
N TRP A 172 11.06 13.73 13.62
CA TRP A 172 9.75 14.27 13.96
C TRP A 172 9.14 13.71 15.26
N GLY A 173 9.86 12.86 15.99
CA GLY A 173 9.37 12.18 17.20
C GLY A 173 8.27 11.15 16.93
N ARG A 174 7.79 11.04 15.68
CA ARG A 174 6.75 10.12 15.21
C ARG A 174 7.01 9.73 13.75
N GLY A 175 6.33 8.72 13.28
CA GLY A 175 6.43 8.23 11.90
C GLY A 175 6.20 6.73 11.84
N PRO A 176 6.15 6.15 10.66
CA PRO A 176 5.80 4.75 10.48
C PRO A 176 6.84 3.80 11.06
N ARG A 177 6.38 2.59 11.37
CA ARG A 177 7.24 1.44 11.70
C ARG A 177 7.09 0.38 10.62
N LEU A 178 8.15 -0.38 10.41
CA LEU A 178 8.09 -1.54 9.53
C LEU A 178 7.21 -2.61 10.18
N LEU A 179 6.11 -2.97 9.53
CA LEU A 179 5.20 -4.03 9.97
C LEU A 179 5.59 -5.37 9.38
N ALA A 180 5.85 -5.37 8.07
CA ALA A 180 6.12 -6.59 7.32
C ALA A 180 6.99 -6.36 6.08
N ILE A 181 7.75 -7.38 5.75
CA ILE A 181 8.39 -7.56 4.45
C ILE A 181 7.69 -8.74 3.80
N VAL A 182 7.11 -8.52 2.60
CA VAL A 182 6.38 -9.54 1.85
C VAL A 182 7.16 -9.90 0.59
N PRO A 183 7.89 -11.04 0.59
CA PRO A 183 8.51 -11.54 -0.64
C PRO A 183 7.43 -11.83 -1.67
N ASN A 184 7.51 -11.18 -2.84
CA ASN A 184 6.49 -11.25 -3.89
C ASN A 184 7.09 -11.73 -5.21
N MET A 185 6.25 -12.32 -6.07
CA MET A 185 6.66 -12.88 -7.36
C MET A 185 7.78 -13.92 -7.23
N VAL A 186 7.72 -14.73 -6.18
CA VAL A 186 8.78 -15.69 -5.85
C VAL A 186 8.77 -16.85 -6.84
N ARG A 187 9.96 -17.19 -7.35
CA ARG A 187 10.21 -18.30 -8.25
C ARG A 187 10.96 -19.42 -7.52
N LYS A 188 10.88 -20.65 -8.02
CA LYS A 188 11.61 -21.81 -7.47
C LYS A 188 13.05 -21.86 -8.04
N THR A 189 13.85 -20.85 -7.74
CA THR A 189 15.27 -20.76 -8.13
C THR A 189 16.18 -20.76 -6.90
N VAL A 190 17.44 -21.12 -7.10
CA VAL A 190 18.46 -21.08 -6.04
C VAL A 190 18.61 -19.65 -5.51
N GLU A 191 18.70 -18.68 -6.43
CA GLU A 191 18.83 -17.26 -6.09
C GLU A 191 17.69 -16.79 -5.17
N HIS A 192 16.41 -17.06 -5.53
CA HIS A 192 15.28 -16.65 -4.70
C HIS A 192 15.30 -17.31 -3.32
N ARG A 193 15.76 -18.57 -3.21
CA ARG A 193 15.88 -19.23 -1.92
C ARG A 193 16.96 -18.56 -1.05
N GLU A 194 18.15 -18.32 -1.58
CA GLU A 194 19.24 -17.66 -0.88
C GLU A 194 18.87 -16.25 -0.42
N GLN A 195 18.23 -15.46 -1.30
CA GLN A 195 17.73 -14.12 -0.95
C GLN A 195 16.63 -14.16 0.13
N PHE A 196 15.77 -15.17 0.10
CA PHE A 196 14.74 -15.35 1.14
C PHE A 196 15.39 -15.67 2.49
N GLU A 197 16.36 -16.59 2.53
CA GLU A 197 17.11 -16.96 3.73
C GLU A 197 17.83 -15.74 4.31
N ALA A 198 18.50 -14.95 3.48
CA ALA A 198 19.17 -13.71 3.90
C ALA A 198 18.19 -12.66 4.45
N LEU A 199 17.00 -12.52 3.86
CA LEU A 199 15.93 -11.65 4.41
C LEU A 199 15.48 -12.13 5.79
N VAL A 200 15.25 -13.43 5.95
CA VAL A 200 14.82 -14.01 7.24
C VAL A 200 15.91 -13.86 8.28
N GLU A 201 17.17 -14.09 7.93
CA GLU A 201 18.30 -13.91 8.83
C GLU A 201 18.42 -12.45 9.31
N THR A 202 18.23 -11.49 8.40
CA THR A 202 18.38 -10.05 8.70
C THR A 202 17.19 -9.48 9.46
N TYR A 203 15.97 -9.85 9.08
CA TYR A 203 14.74 -9.19 9.55
C TYR A 203 13.82 -10.08 10.40
N GLY A 204 14.09 -11.38 10.48
CA GLY A 204 13.38 -12.31 11.37
C GLY A 204 11.87 -12.38 11.13
N ALA A 205 11.12 -12.27 12.21
CA ALA A 205 9.67 -12.49 12.22
C ALA A 205 8.84 -11.51 11.39
N ILE A 206 9.40 -10.36 11.00
CA ILE A 206 8.69 -9.41 10.12
C ILE A 206 8.75 -9.80 8.63
N VAL A 207 9.51 -10.84 8.27
CA VAL A 207 9.43 -11.45 6.94
C VAL A 207 8.23 -12.39 6.93
N TRP A 208 7.27 -12.06 6.07
CA TRP A 208 6.01 -12.81 5.97
C TRP A 208 6.07 -13.88 4.87
N PRO A 209 5.04 -14.76 4.80
CA PRO A 209 5.00 -15.83 3.80
C PRO A 209 5.18 -15.29 2.38
N PRO A 210 5.98 -15.96 1.54
CA PRO A 210 6.23 -15.53 0.17
C PRO A 210 5.01 -15.76 -0.72
N ILE A 211 4.76 -14.80 -1.63
CA ILE A 211 3.73 -14.89 -2.67
C ILE A 211 4.41 -15.34 -3.96
N PRO A 212 4.03 -16.50 -4.53
CA PRO A 212 4.65 -17.00 -5.76
C PRO A 212 4.29 -16.13 -6.97
N LEU A 213 5.17 -16.11 -7.98
CA LEU A 213 4.85 -15.54 -9.27
C LEU A 213 3.72 -16.34 -9.93
N SER A 214 2.67 -15.65 -10.36
CA SER A 214 1.54 -16.28 -11.04
C SER A 214 0.92 -15.34 -12.06
N VAL A 215 0.67 -15.83 -13.25
CA VAL A 215 -0.06 -15.11 -14.32
C VAL A 215 -1.51 -14.83 -13.90
N ARG A 216 -2.07 -15.66 -13.00
CA ARG A 216 -3.44 -15.50 -12.49
C ARG A 216 -3.67 -14.17 -11.79
N VAL A 217 -2.62 -13.60 -11.18
CA VAL A 217 -2.70 -12.28 -10.53
C VAL A 217 -2.84 -11.17 -11.59
N ALA A 218 -2.08 -11.27 -12.68
CA ALA A 218 -2.19 -10.32 -13.79
C ALA A 218 -3.55 -10.45 -14.52
N GLU A 219 -4.04 -11.67 -14.72
CA GLU A 219 -5.39 -11.92 -15.27
C GLU A 219 -6.47 -11.31 -14.37
N ALA A 220 -6.40 -11.53 -13.05
CA ALA A 220 -7.36 -10.92 -12.11
C ALA A 220 -7.38 -9.39 -12.22
N CYS A 221 -6.21 -8.75 -12.32
CA CYS A 221 -6.10 -7.32 -12.54
C CYS A 221 -6.78 -6.90 -13.86
N SER A 222 -6.49 -7.59 -14.96
CA SER A 222 -7.07 -7.29 -16.29
C SER A 222 -8.60 -7.45 -16.33
N PHE A 223 -9.15 -8.32 -15.49
CA PHE A 223 -10.60 -8.49 -15.33
C PHE A 223 -11.21 -7.58 -14.25
N GLY A 224 -10.46 -6.63 -13.71
CA GLY A 224 -10.93 -5.72 -12.66
C GLY A 224 -11.41 -6.45 -11.41
N THR A 225 -10.79 -7.59 -11.03
CA THR A 225 -11.18 -8.40 -9.87
C THR A 225 -9.96 -8.76 -9.02
N VAL A 226 -10.15 -9.45 -7.91
CA VAL A 226 -9.07 -9.95 -7.06
C VAL A 226 -8.86 -11.45 -7.24
N ILE A 227 -7.64 -11.90 -6.92
CA ILE A 227 -7.27 -13.31 -7.05
C ILE A 227 -8.17 -14.25 -6.23
N PHE A 228 -8.77 -13.75 -5.16
CA PHE A 228 -9.68 -14.51 -4.30
C PHE A 228 -10.93 -15.00 -5.03
N ASP A 229 -11.37 -14.26 -6.07
CA ASP A 229 -12.53 -14.58 -6.91
C ASP A 229 -12.08 -15.22 -8.23
N HIS A 230 -11.04 -14.66 -8.84
CA HIS A 230 -10.56 -15.10 -10.15
C HIS A 230 -10.03 -16.55 -10.12
N ALA A 231 -9.22 -16.87 -9.12
CA ALA A 231 -8.61 -18.21 -9.01
C ALA A 231 -8.59 -18.69 -7.53
N PRO A 232 -9.76 -18.96 -6.91
CA PRO A 232 -9.89 -19.17 -5.46
C PRO A 232 -9.14 -20.38 -4.93
N ARG A 233 -8.79 -21.35 -5.79
CA ARG A 233 -8.08 -22.59 -5.41
C ARG A 233 -6.60 -22.59 -5.75
N ASP A 234 -6.12 -21.52 -6.41
CA ASP A 234 -4.71 -21.42 -6.84
C ASP A 234 -3.77 -21.27 -5.63
N ILE A 235 -2.52 -21.73 -5.81
CA ILE A 235 -1.49 -21.63 -4.77
C ILE A 235 -1.18 -20.16 -4.42
N VAL A 236 -1.20 -19.26 -5.40
CA VAL A 236 -0.98 -17.82 -5.17
C VAL A 236 -2.10 -17.23 -4.31
N THR A 237 -3.34 -17.69 -4.50
CA THR A 237 -4.49 -17.26 -3.69
C THR A 237 -4.34 -17.70 -2.24
N LYS A 238 -3.85 -18.92 -2.00
CA LYS A 238 -3.55 -19.41 -0.66
C LYS A 238 -2.47 -18.55 0.02
N ALA A 239 -1.39 -18.23 -0.71
CA ALA A 239 -0.32 -17.38 -0.20
C ALA A 239 -0.81 -15.96 0.11
N MET A 240 -1.59 -15.34 -0.79
CA MET A 240 -2.17 -14.02 -0.58
C MET A 240 -3.11 -13.99 0.64
N ARG A 241 -3.91 -15.05 0.84
CA ARG A 241 -4.74 -15.20 2.05
C ARG A 241 -3.90 -15.27 3.32
N GLN A 242 -2.80 -16.00 3.31
CA GLN A 242 -1.89 -16.08 4.48
C GLN A 242 -1.31 -14.71 4.85
N VAL A 243 -0.86 -13.95 3.85
CA VAL A 243 -0.36 -12.57 4.05
C VAL A 243 -1.46 -11.67 4.62
N ALA A 244 -2.66 -11.73 4.04
CA ALA A 244 -3.78 -10.91 4.49
C ALA A 244 -4.29 -11.30 5.90
N GLN A 245 -4.31 -12.58 6.24
CA GLN A 245 -4.61 -13.06 7.61
C GLN A 245 -3.57 -12.58 8.62
N ARG A 246 -2.29 -12.60 8.22
CA ARG A 246 -1.20 -12.13 9.09
C ARG A 246 -1.28 -10.62 9.32
N LEU A 247 -1.68 -9.84 8.29
CA LEU A 247 -1.97 -8.42 8.45
C LEU A 247 -3.08 -8.20 9.48
N THR A 248 -4.21 -8.90 9.34
CA THR A 248 -5.34 -8.77 10.27
C THR A 248 -4.91 -9.02 11.70
N ARG A 249 -4.21 -10.13 11.98
CA ARG A 249 -3.71 -10.45 13.32
C ARG A 249 -2.73 -9.42 13.85
N ALA A 250 -1.75 -9.00 13.04
CA ALA A 250 -0.77 -8.02 13.45
C ALA A 250 -1.41 -6.66 13.77
N CYS A 251 -2.50 -6.29 13.11
CA CYS A 251 -3.25 -5.08 13.40
C CYS A 251 -4.04 -5.21 14.71
N GLU A 252 -4.74 -6.32 14.92
CA GLU A 252 -5.49 -6.58 16.17
C GLU A 252 -4.58 -6.57 17.40
N GLU A 253 -3.41 -7.21 17.34
CA GLU A 253 -2.41 -7.19 18.43
C GLU A 253 -1.84 -5.79 18.72
N LYS A 254 -1.95 -4.83 17.79
CA LYS A 254 -1.49 -3.44 17.96
C LYS A 254 -2.59 -2.51 18.48
N GLU A 255 -3.85 -2.84 18.28
CA GLU A 255 -5.00 -2.10 18.83
C GLU A 255 -5.19 -2.39 20.32
N GLU A 256 -4.75 -3.57 20.80
CA GLU A 256 -4.84 -3.99 22.21
C GLU A 256 -3.73 -3.42 23.11
N LYS A 257 -2.69 -2.78 22.56
CA LYS A 257 -1.53 -2.20 23.27
C LYS A 257 -1.55 -0.68 23.27
#